data_783de601212d2c75f084566da0ef508c
#
_entry.id   783de601212d2c75f084566da0ef508c
#
_cell.length_a   1.000
_cell.length_b   1.000
_cell.length_c   1.000
_cell.angle_alpha   90.00
_cell.angle_beta   90.00
_cell.angle_gamma   90.00
#
_symmetry.space_group_name_H-M   'P 1'
#
loop_
_entity.id
_entity.type
_entity.pdbx_description
1 polymer ?
#
loop_
_entity_poly.entity_id
_entity_poly.type
_entity_poly.pdbx_seq_one_letter_code
_entity_poly.pdbx_strand_id
1 'polypeptide(L)'
;MRRDRGFAGAVVWGRAIAVYACAFCCAAADASAQREPPRLRAQHLDPTAPVKVFFPTGAIRVLAWDLDSIEALGTIARGERFYLAGDAHGVKVGVMDHADGTPVRPSDVVLMVPRRSQVSVKSVSASIGGRDASGWFYSVSGPIRLTGAVSSIDVESMAGDVALDVTAPWVRARTGGGRLAIAGAPEDLDAATVRGALEVRRAAVARGRFVSVDGDITFEGAPPAGAVFEFSNHAGGVALLLPDSASALLDLSTITGTIANAFTPVRPVAGQGGRGGALHLQLGLGAARMTVRTFKGTITLGRQSP
;
A
#
# COMPACT_ATOMS: atom_id res chain seq x y z
N MET A 1 -9.95 -24.21 84.50
CA MET A 1 -8.92 -24.30 85.59
C MET A 1 -7.61 -23.78 85.01
N ARG A 2 -7.14 -22.68 85.54
CA ARG A 2 -5.76 -22.12 85.61
C ARG A 2 -4.99 -22.01 84.30
N ARG A 3 -4.70 -20.76 83.83
CA ARG A 3 -3.53 -19.91 84.25
C ARG A 3 -2.24 -20.41 83.57
N ASP A 4 -1.32 -19.69 83.09
CA ASP A 4 -0.93 -18.26 83.08
C ASP A 4 0.25 -18.08 82.12
N ARG A 5 0.37 -16.87 81.58
CA ARG A 5 1.57 -16.03 81.49
C ARG A 5 2.86 -16.68 80.91
N GLY A 6 3.60 -16.13 80.07
CA GLY A 6 4.06 -14.78 80.00
C GLY A 6 5.34 -14.62 79.17
N PHE A 7 5.65 -13.39 78.88
CA PHE A 7 6.92 -12.70 78.64
C PHE A 7 7.72 -13.00 77.35
N ALA A 8 7.71 -12.14 76.42
CA ALA A 8 8.60 -10.98 76.13
C ALA A 8 10.07 -11.36 75.85
N GLY A 9 10.51 -11.05 74.71
CA GLY A 9 11.90 -11.04 74.24
C GLY A 9 12.06 -10.31 72.91
N ALA A 10 12.20 -8.98 73.01
CA ALA A 10 12.55 -8.16 71.83
C ALA A 10 14.03 -8.38 71.51
N VAL A 11 14.31 -8.76 70.31
CA VAL A 11 15.67 -8.64 69.73
C VAL A 11 15.56 -7.75 68.48
N VAL A 12 16.04 -6.54 68.64
CA VAL A 12 16.28 -5.54 67.61
C VAL A 12 17.47 -5.97 66.80
N TRP A 13 17.26 -6.31 65.54
CA TRP A 13 18.37 -6.39 64.60
C TRP A 13 18.11 -5.34 63.51
N GLY A 14 18.93 -4.31 63.57
CA GLY A 14 18.99 -3.26 62.56
C GLY A 14 19.37 -3.84 61.16
N ARG A 15 18.51 -3.64 60.23
CA ARG A 15 18.85 -3.81 58.80
C ARG A 15 19.08 -2.44 58.19
N ALA A 16 20.33 -2.21 57.85
CA ALA A 16 20.77 -1.08 57.04
C ALA A 16 20.05 -1.13 55.68
N ILE A 17 19.21 -0.14 55.42
CA ILE A 17 18.61 0.10 54.11
C ILE A 17 19.66 0.81 53.27
N ALA A 18 20.30 0.08 52.37
CA ALA A 18 21.10 0.67 51.29
C ALA A 18 20.13 1.37 50.34
N VAL A 19 20.12 2.70 50.37
CA VAL A 19 19.44 3.55 49.43
C VAL A 19 20.24 3.51 48.11
N TYR A 20 19.80 2.68 47.17
CA TYR A 20 20.24 2.80 45.77
C TYR A 20 19.52 4.01 45.16
N ALA A 21 20.22 5.10 45.08
CA ALA A 21 19.82 6.24 44.26
C ALA A 21 19.93 5.83 42.79
N CYS A 22 18.83 5.32 42.21
CA CYS A 22 18.67 5.29 40.76
C CYS A 22 18.57 6.73 40.25
N ALA A 23 19.66 7.23 39.72
CA ALA A 23 19.66 8.43 38.91
C ALA A 23 18.78 8.15 37.68
N PHE A 24 17.52 8.52 37.74
CA PHE A 24 16.64 8.63 36.56
C PHE A 24 17.19 9.78 35.73
N CYS A 25 18.02 9.47 34.74
CA CYS A 25 18.26 10.39 33.63
C CYS A 25 16.91 10.63 32.95
N CYS A 26 16.24 11.70 33.33
CA CYS A 26 15.22 12.32 32.50
C CYS A 26 15.91 12.77 31.20
N ALA A 27 15.94 11.87 30.21
CA ALA A 27 16.05 12.32 28.83
C ALA A 27 14.79 13.16 28.58
N ALA A 28 14.95 14.47 28.61
CA ALA A 28 13.96 15.37 28.06
C ALA A 28 13.81 14.98 26.58
N ALA A 29 12.82 14.15 26.28
CA ALA A 29 12.33 14.03 24.95
C ALA A 29 11.81 15.43 24.61
N ASP A 30 12.54 16.12 23.73
CA ASP A 30 12.04 17.29 23.05
C ASP A 30 10.72 16.88 22.38
N ALA A 31 9.61 17.06 23.08
CA ALA A 31 8.32 17.16 22.51
C ALA A 31 8.34 18.46 21.68
N SER A 32 8.91 18.38 20.48
CA SER A 32 8.61 19.36 19.43
C SER A 32 7.10 19.26 19.26
N ALA A 33 6.38 20.16 19.91
CA ALA A 33 4.97 20.35 19.68
C ALA A 33 4.80 20.46 18.18
N GLN A 34 4.29 19.40 17.55
CA GLN A 34 3.94 19.40 16.14
C GLN A 34 2.86 20.46 16.02
N ARG A 35 3.26 21.69 15.67
CA ARG A 35 2.31 22.75 15.36
C ARG A 35 1.43 22.21 14.26
N GLU A 36 0.13 22.18 14.52
CA GLU A 36 -0.83 21.86 13.46
C GLU A 36 -0.53 22.74 12.25
N PRO A 37 -0.51 22.14 11.05
CA PRO A 37 -0.24 22.92 9.85
C PRO A 37 -1.30 24.04 9.72
N PRO A 38 -0.91 25.24 9.29
CA PRO A 38 -1.82 26.37 9.20
C PRO A 38 -2.97 26.06 8.24
N ARG A 39 -4.17 26.49 8.61
CA ARG A 39 -5.36 26.39 7.75
C ARG A 39 -5.21 27.33 6.57
N LEU A 40 -5.29 26.78 5.35
CA LEU A 40 -5.24 27.55 4.12
C LEU A 40 -6.65 27.99 3.71
N ARG A 41 -7.60 27.06 3.70
CA ARG A 41 -9.00 27.30 3.35
C ARG A 41 -9.91 26.17 3.83
N ALA A 42 -11.18 26.50 4.09
CA ALA A 42 -12.24 25.52 4.37
C ALA A 42 -13.57 26.03 3.80
N GLN A 43 -14.42 25.10 3.39
CA GLN A 43 -15.79 25.38 2.99
C GLN A 43 -16.68 24.14 3.13
N HIS A 44 -18.00 24.35 3.13
CA HIS A 44 -18.95 23.25 3.04
C HIS A 44 -18.80 22.51 1.71
N LEU A 45 -18.94 21.19 1.73
CA LEU A 45 -18.89 20.33 0.55
C LEU A 45 -19.88 19.16 0.75
N ASP A 46 -20.73 18.91 -0.21
CA ASP A 46 -21.65 17.79 -0.16
C ASP A 46 -20.90 16.45 -0.04
N PRO A 47 -21.44 15.49 0.71
CA PRO A 47 -20.73 14.23 1.02
C PRO A 47 -20.23 13.44 -0.19
N THR A 48 -20.88 13.59 -1.34
CA THR A 48 -20.54 12.86 -2.59
C THR A 48 -19.97 13.76 -3.67
N ALA A 49 -19.72 15.04 -3.36
CA ALA A 49 -19.24 16.01 -4.33
C ALA A 49 -17.84 15.63 -4.87
N PRO A 50 -17.58 15.83 -6.17
CA PRO A 50 -16.27 15.58 -6.75
C PRO A 50 -15.24 16.61 -6.30
N VAL A 51 -14.04 16.11 -5.96
CA VAL A 51 -12.89 16.91 -5.59
C VAL A 51 -11.79 16.71 -6.63
N LYS A 52 -11.48 17.74 -7.41
CA LYS A 52 -10.42 17.70 -8.43
C LYS A 52 -9.18 18.43 -7.90
N VAL A 53 -8.07 17.72 -7.80
CA VAL A 53 -6.80 18.21 -7.27
C VAL A 53 -5.76 18.24 -8.37
N PHE A 54 -5.13 19.39 -8.57
CA PHE A 54 -3.93 19.52 -9.39
C PHE A 54 -2.78 20.05 -8.54
N PHE A 55 -1.76 19.22 -8.34
CA PHE A 55 -0.64 19.53 -7.48
C PHE A 55 0.67 19.15 -8.17
N PRO A 56 1.32 20.07 -8.89
CA PRO A 56 2.42 19.72 -9.80
C PRO A 56 3.65 19.19 -9.08
N THR A 57 4.03 19.76 -7.93
CA THR A 57 5.24 19.38 -7.19
C THR A 57 5.07 19.58 -5.69
N GLY A 58 5.93 18.93 -4.86
CA GLY A 58 5.85 18.96 -3.40
C GLY A 58 5.16 17.73 -2.82
N ALA A 59 4.23 17.92 -1.88
CA ALA A 59 3.47 16.83 -1.27
C ALA A 59 1.99 17.18 -1.11
N ILE A 60 1.11 16.27 -1.51
CA ILE A 60 -0.32 16.36 -1.27
C ILE A 60 -0.80 15.10 -0.54
N ARG A 61 -1.47 15.28 0.58
CA ARG A 61 -2.10 14.20 1.35
C ARG A 61 -3.60 14.41 1.39
N VAL A 62 -4.36 13.43 0.95
CA VAL A 62 -5.83 13.44 0.97
C VAL A 62 -6.31 12.50 2.06
N LEU A 63 -7.01 13.03 3.04
CA LEU A 63 -7.53 12.29 4.19
C LEU A 63 -9.05 12.39 4.19
N ALA A 64 -9.73 11.26 4.17
CA ALA A 64 -11.17 11.26 4.27
C ALA A 64 -11.62 11.40 5.73
N TRP A 65 -12.69 12.15 5.96
CA TRP A 65 -13.32 12.33 7.26
C TRP A 65 -14.85 12.24 7.18
N ASP A 66 -15.51 12.30 8.32
CA ASP A 66 -16.97 12.13 8.39
C ASP A 66 -17.72 13.48 8.49
N LEU A 67 -17.10 14.58 8.01
CA LEU A 67 -17.70 15.90 7.97
C LEU A 67 -18.06 16.30 6.54
N ASP A 68 -19.17 17.02 6.37
CA ASP A 68 -19.64 17.57 5.09
C ASP A 68 -18.91 18.88 4.77
N SER A 69 -17.60 18.81 4.72
CA SER A 69 -16.73 19.95 4.41
C SER A 69 -15.40 19.52 3.83
N ILE A 70 -14.79 20.43 3.10
CA ILE A 70 -13.39 20.30 2.66
C ILE A 70 -12.54 21.31 3.41
N GLU A 71 -11.39 20.86 3.88
CA GLU A 71 -10.41 21.69 4.56
C GLU A 71 -9.02 21.45 3.99
N ALA A 72 -8.32 22.52 3.67
CA ALA A 72 -6.94 22.51 3.23
C ALA A 72 -6.04 23.10 4.33
N LEU A 73 -5.05 22.33 4.74
CA LEU A 73 -4.04 22.68 5.73
C LEU A 73 -2.64 22.56 5.09
N GLY A 74 -1.71 23.36 5.50
CA GLY A 74 -0.33 23.19 5.02
C GLY A 74 0.41 24.47 4.74
N THR A 75 1.49 24.34 4.00
CA THR A 75 2.37 25.46 3.67
C THR A 75 2.52 25.57 2.16
N ILE A 76 2.23 26.76 1.66
CA ILE A 76 2.45 27.10 0.25
C ILE A 76 3.79 27.81 0.12
N ALA A 77 4.59 27.41 -0.85
CA ALA A 77 5.88 28.02 -1.11
C ALA A 77 5.71 29.51 -1.43
N ARG A 78 6.70 30.32 -1.00
CA ARG A 78 6.65 31.76 -1.20
C ARG A 78 6.55 32.13 -2.68
N GLY A 79 5.54 32.92 -3.04
CA GLY A 79 5.29 33.34 -4.41
C GLY A 79 4.28 32.43 -5.15
N GLU A 80 3.96 31.25 -4.61
CA GLU A 80 2.95 30.37 -5.18
C GLU A 80 1.55 30.76 -4.76
N ARG A 81 0.56 30.44 -5.59
CA ARG A 81 -0.85 30.77 -5.33
C ARG A 81 -1.67 29.48 -5.21
N PHE A 82 -2.09 29.22 -3.99
CA PHE A 82 -3.05 28.16 -3.70
C PHE A 82 -4.47 28.59 -4.09
N TYR A 83 -5.24 27.68 -4.64
CA TYR A 83 -6.68 27.87 -4.87
C TYR A 83 -7.48 26.68 -4.34
N LEU A 84 -8.65 27.00 -3.79
CA LEU A 84 -9.76 26.11 -3.56
C LEU A 84 -10.95 26.85 -4.11
N ALA A 85 -11.50 26.41 -5.23
CA ALA A 85 -12.52 27.09 -6.01
C ALA A 85 -13.66 26.11 -6.35
N GLY A 86 -14.88 26.61 -6.33
CA GLY A 86 -16.10 25.82 -6.52
C GLY A 86 -17.10 26.10 -5.42
N ASP A 87 -18.10 25.25 -5.32
CA ASP A 87 -19.19 25.35 -4.37
C ASP A 87 -19.41 24.02 -3.62
N ALA A 88 -20.56 23.88 -2.96
CA ALA A 88 -20.92 22.66 -2.23
C ALA A 88 -20.99 21.40 -3.13
N HIS A 89 -21.25 21.57 -4.42
CA HIS A 89 -21.47 20.46 -5.35
C HIS A 89 -20.20 19.99 -6.06
N GLY A 90 -19.09 20.71 -5.89
CA GLY A 90 -17.79 20.29 -6.44
C GLY A 90 -16.73 21.35 -6.37
N VAL A 91 -15.50 20.91 -6.17
CA VAL A 91 -14.36 21.81 -5.96
C VAL A 91 -13.16 21.43 -6.81
N LYS A 92 -12.37 22.46 -7.12
CA LYS A 92 -11.02 22.34 -7.69
C LYS A 92 -10.03 22.91 -6.69
N VAL A 93 -8.97 22.15 -6.43
CA VAL A 93 -7.92 22.48 -5.46
C VAL A 93 -6.56 22.35 -6.10
N GLY A 94 -5.64 23.25 -5.77
CA GLY A 94 -4.27 23.10 -6.26
C GLY A 94 -3.40 24.33 -6.07
N VAL A 95 -2.26 24.27 -6.73
CA VAL A 95 -1.35 25.40 -6.89
C VAL A 95 -1.37 25.82 -8.36
N MET A 96 -1.46 27.14 -8.60
CA MET A 96 -1.56 27.68 -9.96
C MET A 96 -0.21 27.56 -10.68
N ASP A 97 -0.25 27.15 -11.94
CA ASP A 97 0.89 27.25 -12.83
C ASP A 97 1.23 28.71 -13.12
N HIS A 98 2.49 29.00 -13.36
CA HIS A 98 2.96 30.29 -13.78
C HIS A 98 2.72 30.51 -15.27
N ALA A 99 2.15 31.64 -15.64
CA ALA A 99 1.86 31.97 -17.04
C ALA A 99 3.12 32.12 -17.92
N ASP A 100 4.28 32.40 -17.29
CA ASP A 100 5.57 32.53 -17.94
C ASP A 100 6.33 31.19 -18.07
N GLY A 101 5.71 30.07 -17.65
CA GLY A 101 6.33 28.75 -17.69
C GLY A 101 7.38 28.50 -16.59
N THR A 102 7.55 29.41 -15.64
CA THR A 102 8.45 29.19 -14.49
C THR A 102 7.96 27.98 -13.68
N PRO A 103 8.84 27.03 -13.30
CA PRO A 103 8.43 25.87 -12.52
C PRO A 103 7.82 26.26 -11.16
N VAL A 104 6.71 25.63 -10.83
CA VAL A 104 6.04 25.77 -9.52
C VAL A 104 6.96 25.25 -8.42
N ARG A 105 7.08 25.97 -7.31
CA ARG A 105 7.89 25.57 -6.17
C ARG A 105 7.15 24.54 -5.31
N PRO A 106 7.88 23.59 -4.70
CA PRO A 106 7.28 22.56 -3.85
C PRO A 106 6.50 23.16 -2.68
N SER A 107 5.27 22.72 -2.53
CA SER A 107 4.39 23.05 -1.41
C SER A 107 3.93 21.76 -0.71
N ASP A 108 3.48 21.84 0.54
CA ASP A 108 3.00 20.70 1.33
C ASP A 108 1.59 20.99 1.81
N VAL A 109 0.62 20.18 1.35
CA VAL A 109 -0.80 20.37 1.64
C VAL A 109 -1.42 19.06 2.11
N VAL A 110 -2.21 19.16 3.18
CA VAL A 110 -3.14 18.13 3.64
C VAL A 110 -4.54 18.59 3.29
N LEU A 111 -5.28 17.74 2.60
CA LEU A 111 -6.64 17.99 2.20
C LEU A 111 -7.56 17.02 2.92
N MET A 112 -8.43 17.55 3.79
CA MET A 112 -9.50 16.79 4.44
C MET A 112 -10.73 16.85 3.54
N VAL A 113 -11.32 15.69 3.21
CA VAL A 113 -12.48 15.58 2.29
C VAL A 113 -13.56 14.68 2.88
N PRO A 114 -14.84 14.89 2.56
CA PRO A 114 -15.87 13.94 2.96
C PRO A 114 -15.57 12.54 2.48
N ARG A 115 -15.77 11.53 3.33
CA ARG A 115 -15.44 10.11 3.05
C ARG A 115 -16.06 9.57 1.77
N ARG A 116 -17.21 10.07 1.37
CA ARG A 116 -17.95 9.63 0.18
C ARG A 116 -17.63 10.43 -1.08
N SER A 117 -16.79 11.47 -0.98
CA SER A 117 -16.34 12.25 -2.13
C SER A 117 -15.51 11.41 -3.09
N GLN A 118 -15.68 11.69 -4.39
CA GLN A 118 -14.82 11.12 -5.43
C GLN A 118 -13.66 12.07 -5.70
N VAL A 119 -12.46 11.64 -5.34
CA VAL A 119 -11.26 12.47 -5.46
C VAL A 119 -10.53 12.13 -6.77
N SER A 120 -10.11 13.16 -7.50
CA SER A 120 -9.28 13.03 -8.70
C SER A 120 -8.02 13.85 -8.50
N VAL A 121 -6.89 13.19 -8.26
CA VAL A 121 -5.60 13.84 -8.02
C VAL A 121 -4.71 13.70 -9.24
N LYS A 122 -4.22 14.80 -9.77
CA LYS A 122 -3.18 14.85 -10.81
C LYS A 122 -1.92 15.51 -10.27
N SER A 123 -0.78 14.88 -10.53
CA SER A 123 0.55 15.43 -10.20
C SER A 123 1.55 15.20 -11.32
N VAL A 124 2.56 16.04 -11.35
CA VAL A 124 3.76 15.81 -12.17
C VAL A 124 4.82 15.08 -11.33
N SER A 125 5.26 15.68 -10.24
CA SER A 125 6.33 15.14 -9.39
C SER A 125 6.02 15.18 -7.89
N ALA A 126 4.84 15.70 -7.48
CA ALA A 126 4.49 15.69 -6.07
C ALA A 126 4.29 14.26 -5.56
N SER A 127 4.69 14.04 -4.30
CA SER A 127 4.26 12.83 -3.59
C SER A 127 2.77 12.91 -3.28
N ILE A 128 2.04 11.84 -3.59
CA ILE A 128 0.61 11.73 -3.32
C ILE A 128 0.41 10.73 -2.19
N GLY A 129 -0.18 11.17 -1.08
CA GLY A 129 -0.65 10.33 0.01
C GLY A 129 -2.17 10.30 0.06
N GLY A 130 -2.77 9.16 0.41
CA GLY A 130 -4.20 9.04 0.64
C GLY A 130 -4.52 8.10 1.79
N ARG A 131 -5.51 8.47 2.61
CA ARG A 131 -6.07 7.59 3.63
C ARG A 131 -7.59 7.66 3.59
N ASP A 132 -8.20 6.49 3.41
CA ASP A 132 -9.65 6.31 3.27
C ASP A 132 -10.28 7.12 2.13
N ALA A 133 -9.47 7.62 1.19
CA ALA A 133 -9.90 8.45 0.06
C ALA A 133 -10.09 7.60 -1.20
N SER A 134 -11.31 7.63 -1.74
CA SER A 134 -11.68 6.91 -2.97
C SER A 134 -11.51 7.79 -4.19
N GLY A 135 -11.16 7.18 -5.32
CA GLY A 135 -11.11 7.89 -6.59
C GLY A 135 -9.92 7.56 -7.49
N TRP A 136 -9.50 8.53 -8.27
CA TRP A 136 -8.46 8.40 -9.26
C TRP A 136 -7.21 9.23 -8.89
N PHE A 137 -6.04 8.57 -8.93
CA PHE A 137 -4.76 9.15 -8.55
C PHE A 137 -3.74 8.97 -9.68
N TYR A 138 -3.25 10.06 -10.22
CA TYR A 138 -2.30 10.05 -11.32
C TYR A 138 -1.04 10.85 -10.98
N SER A 139 0.13 10.26 -11.28
CA SER A 139 1.42 10.95 -11.19
C SER A 139 2.31 10.63 -12.39
N VAL A 140 3.06 11.60 -12.85
CA VAL A 140 4.11 11.34 -13.86
C VAL A 140 5.33 10.69 -13.21
N SER A 141 5.86 11.26 -12.12
CA SER A 141 7.10 10.77 -11.50
C SER A 141 7.08 10.74 -9.97
N GLY A 142 6.14 11.43 -9.33
CA GLY A 142 6.01 11.42 -7.87
C GLY A 142 5.45 10.09 -7.35
N PRO A 143 5.88 9.64 -6.17
CA PRO A 143 5.35 8.42 -5.57
C PRO A 143 3.91 8.59 -5.12
N ILE A 144 3.14 7.48 -5.17
CA ILE A 144 1.76 7.41 -4.69
C ILE A 144 1.68 6.38 -3.57
N ARG A 145 1.13 6.76 -2.42
CA ARG A 145 0.88 5.85 -1.30
C ARG A 145 -0.54 6.02 -0.78
N LEU A 146 -1.34 4.96 -0.90
CA LEU A 146 -2.74 4.95 -0.47
C LEU A 146 -2.98 3.86 0.56
N THR A 147 -3.75 4.18 1.60
CA THR A 147 -4.05 3.27 2.70
C THR A 147 -5.51 3.38 3.12
N GLY A 148 -6.03 2.34 3.77
CA GLY A 148 -7.33 2.36 4.46
C GLY A 148 -8.46 1.68 3.69
N ALA A 149 -9.70 1.94 4.12
CA ALA A 149 -10.91 1.35 3.56
C ALA A 149 -11.59 2.32 2.59
N VAL A 150 -11.74 1.90 1.35
CA VAL A 150 -12.20 2.78 0.25
C VAL A 150 -13.25 2.08 -0.61
N SER A 151 -14.07 2.85 -1.32
CA SER A 151 -15.09 2.29 -2.22
C SER A 151 -14.50 1.83 -3.54
N SER A 152 -13.51 2.54 -4.07
CA SER A 152 -12.78 2.17 -5.29
C SER A 152 -11.52 3.02 -5.44
N ILE A 153 -10.51 2.44 -6.08
CA ILE A 153 -9.27 3.14 -6.43
C ILE A 153 -8.86 2.82 -7.86
N ASP A 154 -8.53 3.86 -8.61
CA ASP A 154 -7.79 3.76 -9.88
C ASP A 154 -6.50 4.58 -9.74
N VAL A 155 -5.34 3.90 -9.81
CA VAL A 155 -4.03 4.53 -9.67
C VAL A 155 -3.22 4.33 -10.93
N GLU A 156 -2.65 5.41 -11.44
CA GLU A 156 -1.76 5.37 -12.58
C GLU A 156 -0.50 6.20 -12.31
N SER A 157 0.66 5.61 -12.50
CA SER A 157 1.95 6.31 -12.44
C SER A 157 2.79 6.00 -13.67
N MET A 158 3.43 7.00 -14.26
CA MET A 158 4.33 6.73 -15.39
C MET A 158 5.69 6.22 -14.92
N ALA A 159 6.29 6.84 -13.91
CA ALA A 159 7.62 6.48 -13.43
C ALA A 159 7.74 6.40 -11.90
N GLY A 160 6.81 7.00 -11.15
CA GLY A 160 6.84 6.99 -9.68
C GLY A 160 6.38 5.65 -9.11
N ASP A 161 6.90 5.33 -7.94
CA ASP A 161 6.50 4.13 -7.19
C ASP A 161 5.06 4.26 -6.68
N VAL A 162 4.35 3.14 -6.66
CA VAL A 162 2.99 3.03 -6.14
C VAL A 162 2.96 2.01 -5.00
N ALA A 163 2.46 2.42 -3.85
CA ALA A 163 2.26 1.55 -2.69
C ALA A 163 0.81 1.63 -2.21
N LEU A 164 0.13 0.50 -2.22
CA LEU A 164 -1.27 0.36 -1.81
C LEU A 164 -1.37 -0.60 -0.63
N ASP A 165 -2.03 -0.16 0.43
CA ASP A 165 -2.45 -1.01 1.55
C ASP A 165 -3.93 -0.68 1.85
N VAL A 166 -4.81 -1.27 1.03
CA VAL A 166 -6.22 -0.89 0.97
C VAL A 166 -7.17 -2.08 1.04
N THR A 167 -8.32 -1.83 1.63
CA THR A 167 -9.48 -2.72 1.54
C THR A 167 -10.52 -2.04 0.65
N ALA A 168 -10.89 -2.70 -0.44
CA ALA A 168 -11.80 -2.15 -1.44
C ALA A 168 -12.51 -3.24 -2.23
N PRO A 169 -13.73 -3.02 -2.70
CA PRO A 169 -14.38 -3.90 -3.69
C PRO A 169 -13.59 -3.97 -5.01
N TRP A 170 -12.99 -2.85 -5.44
CA TRP A 170 -12.29 -2.79 -6.70
C TRP A 170 -11.06 -1.88 -6.63
N VAL A 171 -9.93 -2.40 -7.14
CA VAL A 171 -8.64 -1.69 -7.25
C VAL A 171 -8.04 -1.91 -8.64
N ARG A 172 -7.70 -0.81 -9.29
CA ARG A 172 -6.90 -0.81 -10.51
C ARG A 172 -5.62 -0.03 -10.25
N ALA A 173 -4.48 -0.66 -10.52
CA ALA A 173 -3.18 -0.05 -10.27
C ALA A 173 -2.24 -0.27 -11.44
N ARG A 174 -1.69 0.82 -12.00
CA ARG A 174 -0.81 0.77 -13.16
C ARG A 174 0.43 1.62 -12.97
N THR A 175 1.57 1.08 -13.39
CA THR A 175 2.81 1.86 -13.46
C THR A 175 3.60 1.53 -14.72
N GLY A 176 4.28 2.53 -15.27
CA GLY A 176 5.18 2.31 -16.41
C GLY A 176 6.53 1.78 -15.95
N GLY A 177 7.24 2.50 -15.11
CA GLY A 177 8.60 2.17 -14.68
C GLY A 177 8.81 2.04 -13.19
N GLY A 178 7.93 2.60 -12.35
CA GLY A 178 8.02 2.54 -10.90
C GLY A 178 7.62 1.16 -10.34
N ARG A 179 8.04 0.88 -9.11
CA ARG A 179 7.61 -0.31 -8.37
C ARG A 179 6.13 -0.19 -7.99
N LEU A 180 5.39 -1.28 -8.15
CA LEU A 180 4.00 -1.40 -7.71
C LEU A 180 3.93 -2.42 -6.55
N ALA A 181 3.73 -1.93 -5.34
CA ALA A 181 3.61 -2.75 -4.13
C ALA A 181 2.17 -2.73 -3.61
N ILE A 182 1.56 -3.89 -3.43
CA ILE A 182 0.16 -4.05 -3.05
C ILE A 182 0.06 -4.95 -1.83
N ALA A 183 -0.67 -4.46 -0.84
CA ALA A 183 -1.10 -5.15 0.37
C ALA A 183 -2.59 -4.88 0.63
N GLY A 184 -3.12 -5.42 1.75
CA GLY A 184 -4.51 -5.20 2.14
C GLY A 184 -5.48 -6.27 1.60
N ALA A 185 -6.74 -5.92 1.43
CA ALA A 185 -7.80 -6.85 1.06
C ALA A 185 -8.72 -6.31 -0.05
N PRO A 186 -8.22 -6.08 -1.27
CA PRO A 186 -9.08 -5.80 -2.41
C PRO A 186 -9.82 -7.06 -2.86
N GLU A 187 -11.12 -6.95 -3.16
CA GLU A 187 -11.88 -8.08 -3.71
C GLU A 187 -11.48 -8.35 -5.16
N ASP A 188 -11.51 -7.31 -6.00
CA ASP A 188 -11.04 -7.33 -7.39
C ASP A 188 -9.81 -6.45 -7.56
N LEU A 189 -8.71 -7.04 -8.05
CA LEU A 189 -7.44 -6.36 -8.28
C LEU A 189 -6.96 -6.52 -9.73
N ASP A 190 -6.89 -5.42 -10.48
CA ASP A 190 -6.20 -5.34 -11.79
C ASP A 190 -4.90 -4.55 -11.63
N ALA A 191 -3.77 -5.24 -11.61
CA ALA A 191 -2.45 -4.66 -11.41
C ALA A 191 -1.57 -4.86 -12.64
N ALA A 192 -1.01 -3.77 -13.17
CA ALA A 192 -0.17 -3.84 -14.36
C ALA A 192 1.06 -2.96 -14.26
N THR A 193 2.18 -3.46 -14.79
CA THR A 193 3.43 -2.70 -14.95
C THR A 193 4.04 -2.95 -16.32
N VAL A 194 4.87 -2.02 -16.79
CA VAL A 194 5.64 -2.26 -18.02
C VAL A 194 7.04 -2.78 -17.68
N ARG A 195 7.80 -2.05 -16.86
CA ARG A 195 9.18 -2.41 -16.48
C ARG A 195 9.41 -2.45 -14.97
N GLY A 196 8.54 -1.82 -14.18
CA GLY A 196 8.64 -1.83 -12.73
C GLY A 196 8.33 -3.21 -12.13
N ALA A 197 8.87 -3.51 -10.96
CA ALA A 197 8.50 -4.70 -10.22
C ALA A 197 7.06 -4.59 -9.70
N LEU A 198 6.28 -5.67 -9.82
CA LEU A 198 4.95 -5.82 -9.25
C LEU A 198 5.03 -6.80 -8.08
N GLU A 199 4.73 -6.32 -6.89
CA GLU A 199 4.79 -7.12 -5.68
C GLU A 199 3.44 -7.13 -4.97
N VAL A 200 2.91 -8.31 -4.72
CA VAL A 200 1.68 -8.54 -3.95
C VAL A 200 2.05 -9.34 -2.72
N ARG A 201 1.93 -8.73 -1.54
CA ARG A 201 2.34 -9.33 -0.28
C ARG A 201 1.26 -9.17 0.78
N ARG A 202 0.98 -10.26 1.53
CA ARG A 202 0.00 -10.26 2.61
C ARG A 202 -1.37 -9.68 2.19
N ALA A 203 -1.77 -9.95 0.93
CA ALA A 203 -3.00 -9.45 0.38
C ALA A 203 -4.07 -10.56 0.34
N ALA A 204 -5.28 -10.25 0.84
CA ALA A 204 -6.44 -11.12 0.77
C ALA A 204 -7.30 -10.76 -0.45
N VAL A 205 -6.82 -11.08 -1.64
CA VAL A 205 -7.47 -10.80 -2.91
C VAL A 205 -8.40 -11.96 -3.30
N ALA A 206 -9.63 -11.68 -3.71
CA ALA A 206 -10.55 -12.72 -4.19
C ALA A 206 -10.36 -12.98 -5.69
N ARG A 207 -10.22 -11.93 -6.49
CA ARG A 207 -9.91 -12.02 -7.93
C ARG A 207 -8.75 -11.09 -8.25
N GLY A 208 -7.69 -11.65 -8.86
CA GLY A 208 -6.48 -10.89 -9.20
C GLY A 208 -6.03 -11.11 -10.62
N ARG A 209 -5.78 -10.02 -11.33
CA ARG A 209 -5.10 -10.03 -12.62
C ARG A 209 -3.81 -9.23 -12.51
N PHE A 210 -2.70 -9.89 -12.81
CA PHE A 210 -1.36 -9.34 -12.66
C PHE A 210 -0.63 -9.41 -14.01
N VAL A 211 -0.27 -8.26 -14.55
CA VAL A 211 0.31 -8.17 -15.89
C VAL A 211 1.61 -7.38 -15.86
N SER A 212 2.66 -7.92 -16.49
CA SER A 212 3.90 -7.20 -16.72
C SER A 212 4.43 -7.45 -18.12
N VAL A 213 5.17 -6.47 -18.67
CA VAL A 213 5.89 -6.66 -19.92
C VAL A 213 7.31 -7.17 -19.64
N ASP A 214 8.13 -6.38 -18.95
CA ASP A 214 9.54 -6.70 -18.64
C ASP A 214 9.82 -6.76 -17.12
N GLY A 215 8.93 -6.22 -16.29
CA GLY A 215 9.10 -6.24 -14.84
C GLY A 215 8.79 -7.60 -14.24
N ASP A 216 9.43 -7.91 -13.14
CA ASP A 216 9.15 -9.14 -12.39
C ASP A 216 7.83 -9.02 -11.61
N ILE A 217 7.12 -10.13 -11.48
CA ILE A 217 5.92 -10.25 -10.65
C ILE A 217 6.23 -11.17 -9.48
N THR A 218 5.99 -10.70 -8.27
CA THR A 218 6.12 -11.51 -7.06
C THR A 218 4.78 -11.54 -6.31
N PHE A 219 4.26 -12.74 -6.08
CA PHE A 219 3.13 -12.97 -5.19
C PHE A 219 3.61 -13.73 -3.96
N GLU A 220 3.36 -13.18 -2.77
CA GLU A 220 3.76 -13.77 -1.50
C GLU A 220 2.57 -13.85 -0.55
N GLY A 221 2.16 -15.07 -0.20
CA GLY A 221 1.06 -15.34 0.72
C GLY A 221 0.19 -16.52 0.33
N ALA A 222 -0.78 -16.84 1.20
CA ALA A 222 -1.78 -17.86 0.91
C ALA A 222 -2.93 -17.26 0.11
N PRO A 223 -3.29 -17.85 -1.06
CA PRO A 223 -4.51 -17.45 -1.75
C PRO A 223 -5.73 -17.84 -0.90
N PRO A 224 -6.73 -16.93 -0.72
CA PRO A 224 -7.97 -17.28 -0.06
C PRO A 224 -8.72 -18.42 -0.78
N ALA A 225 -9.53 -19.17 -0.07
CA ALA A 225 -10.40 -20.18 -0.69
C ALA A 225 -11.37 -19.51 -1.68
N GLY A 226 -11.52 -20.10 -2.87
CA GLY A 226 -12.29 -19.54 -3.97
C GLY A 226 -11.58 -18.45 -4.78
N ALA A 227 -10.38 -18.05 -4.41
CA ALA A 227 -9.64 -17.04 -5.16
C ALA A 227 -9.27 -17.51 -6.57
N VAL A 228 -9.29 -16.55 -7.51
CA VAL A 228 -8.88 -16.77 -8.91
C VAL A 228 -7.83 -15.74 -9.29
N PHE A 229 -6.63 -16.22 -9.63
CA PHE A 229 -5.51 -15.36 -10.01
C PHE A 229 -5.00 -15.69 -11.40
N GLU A 230 -4.77 -14.64 -12.18
CA GLU A 230 -4.14 -14.71 -13.49
C GLU A 230 -2.87 -13.85 -13.50
N PHE A 231 -1.74 -14.49 -13.80
CA PHE A 231 -0.44 -13.82 -13.98
C PHE A 231 -0.02 -13.94 -15.44
N SER A 232 0.30 -12.82 -16.06
CA SER A 232 0.79 -12.74 -17.43
C SER A 232 2.05 -11.89 -17.49
N ASN A 233 3.15 -12.47 -17.98
CA ASN A 233 4.40 -11.75 -18.14
C ASN A 233 5.04 -12.07 -19.50
N HIS A 234 5.58 -11.03 -20.17
CA HIS A 234 6.24 -11.26 -21.45
C HIS A 234 7.71 -11.64 -21.27
N ALA A 235 8.49 -10.87 -20.52
CA ALA A 235 9.93 -11.06 -20.42
C ALA A 235 10.47 -11.25 -18.99
N GLY A 236 9.87 -10.62 -18.00
CA GLY A 236 10.26 -10.74 -16.60
C GLY A 236 9.87 -12.08 -15.96
N GLY A 237 10.39 -12.35 -14.79
CA GLY A 237 10.06 -13.54 -14.00
C GLY A 237 8.70 -13.42 -13.30
N VAL A 238 8.14 -14.58 -12.91
CA VAL A 238 6.98 -14.65 -12.01
C VAL A 238 7.35 -15.56 -10.85
N ALA A 239 7.37 -15.02 -9.63
CA ALA A 239 7.63 -15.77 -8.41
C ALA A 239 6.33 -15.92 -7.60
N LEU A 240 5.95 -17.17 -7.34
CA LEU A 240 4.89 -17.54 -6.41
C LEU A 240 5.53 -18.08 -5.13
N LEU A 241 5.49 -17.32 -4.05
CA LEU A 241 6.02 -17.67 -2.74
C LEU A 241 4.86 -18.02 -1.80
N LEU A 242 4.57 -19.31 -1.68
CA LEU A 242 3.39 -19.80 -0.98
C LEU A 242 3.79 -20.45 0.36
N PRO A 243 2.95 -20.34 1.42
CA PRO A 243 3.15 -21.09 2.64
C PRO A 243 2.86 -22.59 2.44
N ASP A 244 3.38 -23.46 3.31
CA ASP A 244 3.12 -24.89 3.24
C ASP A 244 1.64 -25.26 3.39
N SER A 245 0.86 -24.40 4.03
CA SER A 245 -0.60 -24.52 4.17
C SER A 245 -1.39 -24.10 2.94
N ALA A 246 -0.76 -23.66 1.86
CA ALA A 246 -1.45 -23.20 0.67
C ALA A 246 -2.33 -24.29 0.05
N SER A 247 -3.53 -23.91 -0.36
CA SER A 247 -4.49 -24.79 -1.02
C SER A 247 -4.91 -24.17 -2.35
N ALA A 248 -4.31 -24.64 -3.45
CA ALA A 248 -4.54 -24.07 -4.78
C ALA A 248 -4.34 -25.10 -5.90
N LEU A 249 -5.06 -24.90 -7.00
CA LEU A 249 -4.79 -25.48 -8.30
C LEU A 249 -3.87 -24.53 -9.07
N LEU A 250 -2.68 -24.99 -9.44
CA LEU A 250 -1.69 -24.21 -10.16
C LEU A 250 -1.60 -24.70 -11.60
N ASP A 251 -1.71 -23.77 -12.54
CA ASP A 251 -1.52 -23.98 -13.97
C ASP A 251 -0.42 -23.01 -14.45
N LEU A 252 0.80 -23.51 -14.55
CA LEU A 252 1.99 -22.72 -14.88
C LEU A 252 2.46 -23.09 -16.27
N SER A 253 2.68 -22.11 -17.14
CA SER A 253 3.15 -22.36 -18.51
C SER A 253 4.08 -21.25 -19.00
N THR A 254 5.12 -21.64 -19.74
CA THR A 254 6.05 -20.72 -20.40
C THR A 254 6.37 -21.20 -21.82
N ILE A 255 6.50 -20.25 -22.76
CA ILE A 255 6.73 -20.61 -24.17
C ILE A 255 8.21 -20.89 -24.44
N THR A 256 9.11 -20.05 -23.93
CA THR A 256 10.56 -20.23 -24.13
C THR A 256 11.37 -20.11 -22.84
N GLY A 257 10.72 -19.77 -21.72
CA GLY A 257 11.34 -19.64 -20.40
C GLY A 257 11.54 -20.99 -19.70
N THR A 258 11.70 -20.92 -18.38
CA THR A 258 11.87 -22.08 -17.51
C THR A 258 10.86 -22.07 -16.38
N ILE A 259 10.56 -23.24 -15.79
CA ILE A 259 9.76 -23.37 -14.59
C ILE A 259 10.64 -24.02 -13.52
N ALA A 260 10.89 -23.31 -12.44
CA ALA A 260 11.62 -23.80 -11.27
C ALA A 260 10.59 -24.13 -10.16
N ASN A 261 10.45 -25.41 -9.83
CA ASN A 261 9.58 -25.86 -8.74
C ASN A 261 10.43 -26.30 -7.54
N ALA A 262 10.54 -25.43 -6.54
CA ALA A 262 11.17 -25.75 -5.27
C ALA A 262 10.14 -26.10 -4.17
N PHE A 263 8.86 -26.10 -4.48
CA PHE A 263 7.78 -26.37 -3.52
C PHE A 263 7.50 -27.86 -3.38
N THR A 264 7.54 -28.61 -4.49
CA THR A 264 7.27 -30.07 -4.52
C THR A 264 8.28 -30.77 -5.42
N PRO A 265 8.43 -32.12 -5.32
CA PRO A 265 9.34 -32.90 -6.21
C PRO A 265 8.81 -33.05 -7.64
N VAL A 266 7.59 -32.57 -7.94
CA VAL A 266 7.00 -32.69 -9.28
C VAL A 266 7.79 -31.83 -10.27
N ARG A 267 8.22 -32.45 -11.37
CA ARG A 267 8.98 -31.75 -12.40
C ARG A 267 8.07 -31.20 -13.50
N PRO A 268 8.37 -30.00 -14.03
CA PRO A 268 7.69 -29.47 -15.20
C PRO A 268 7.83 -30.40 -16.41
N VAL A 269 6.80 -30.47 -17.23
CA VAL A 269 6.83 -31.14 -18.52
C VAL A 269 7.45 -30.17 -19.53
N ALA A 270 8.53 -30.60 -20.20
CA ALA A 270 9.19 -29.78 -21.23
C ALA A 270 8.27 -29.57 -22.44
N GLY A 271 8.32 -28.36 -23.00
CA GLY A 271 7.63 -28.03 -24.24
C GLY A 271 8.28 -28.66 -25.48
N GLN A 272 7.68 -28.42 -26.64
CA GLN A 272 8.20 -28.94 -27.92
C GLN A 272 9.63 -28.44 -28.18
N GLY A 273 10.51 -29.37 -28.57
CA GLY A 273 11.91 -29.05 -28.85
C GLY A 273 12.74 -28.67 -27.61
N GLY A 274 12.26 -29.00 -26.38
CA GLY A 274 12.96 -28.71 -25.13
C GLY A 274 12.90 -27.22 -24.72
N ARG A 275 12.09 -26.42 -25.38
CA ARG A 275 11.88 -25.00 -25.03
C ARG A 275 10.58 -24.84 -24.27
N GLY A 276 10.62 -23.98 -23.24
CA GLY A 276 9.47 -23.74 -22.39
C GLY A 276 9.03 -24.96 -21.60
N GLY A 277 7.80 -24.94 -21.11
CA GLY A 277 7.23 -26.07 -20.36
C GLY A 277 5.92 -25.69 -19.67
N ALA A 278 5.32 -26.72 -19.06
CA ALA A 278 4.11 -26.59 -18.27
C ALA A 278 4.22 -27.38 -16.95
N LEU A 279 3.54 -26.91 -15.94
CA LEU A 279 3.39 -27.59 -14.66
C LEU A 279 1.97 -27.41 -14.15
N HIS A 280 1.27 -28.55 -14.02
CA HIS A 280 -0.06 -28.60 -13.38
C HIS A 280 0.12 -29.23 -12.00
N LEU A 281 -0.31 -28.55 -10.97
CA LEU A 281 -0.09 -28.96 -9.60
C LEU A 281 -1.30 -28.63 -8.73
N GLN A 282 -1.68 -29.57 -7.88
CA GLN A 282 -2.63 -29.33 -6.82
C GLN A 282 -1.91 -29.26 -5.48
N LEU A 283 -2.05 -28.14 -4.77
CA LEU A 283 -1.62 -27.98 -3.39
C LEU A 283 -2.83 -28.10 -2.46
N GLY A 284 -2.69 -28.86 -1.39
CA GLY A 284 -3.78 -29.10 -0.45
C GLY A 284 -5.05 -29.59 -1.14
N LEU A 285 -6.20 -28.99 -0.82
CA LEU A 285 -7.50 -29.32 -1.41
C LEU A 285 -7.79 -28.62 -2.75
N GLY A 286 -6.88 -27.77 -3.25
CA GLY A 286 -7.08 -27.02 -4.48
C GLY A 286 -8.16 -25.93 -4.35
N ALA A 287 -8.23 -25.27 -3.19
CA ALA A 287 -9.31 -24.35 -2.87
C ALA A 287 -9.27 -23.03 -3.67
N ALA A 288 -8.13 -22.64 -4.20
CA ALA A 288 -7.96 -21.49 -5.09
C ALA A 288 -7.49 -21.92 -6.47
N ARG A 289 -7.55 -21.04 -7.46
CA ARG A 289 -7.00 -21.26 -8.79
C ARG A 289 -5.98 -20.18 -9.14
N MET A 290 -4.79 -20.60 -9.58
CA MET A 290 -3.74 -19.68 -10.01
C MET A 290 -3.21 -20.11 -11.38
N THR A 291 -3.34 -19.24 -12.37
CA THR A 291 -2.84 -19.46 -13.73
C THR A 291 -1.68 -18.51 -13.99
N VAL A 292 -0.53 -19.03 -14.39
CA VAL A 292 0.66 -18.24 -14.73
C VAL A 292 1.08 -18.53 -16.15
N ARG A 293 1.20 -17.48 -16.94
CA ARG A 293 1.66 -17.56 -18.33
C ARG A 293 2.79 -16.59 -18.56
N THR A 294 3.94 -17.09 -19.02
CA THR A 294 5.06 -16.24 -19.45
C THR A 294 5.46 -16.56 -20.88
N PHE A 295 5.97 -15.56 -21.60
CA PHE A 295 6.53 -15.83 -22.92
C PHE A 295 7.96 -16.36 -22.79
N LYS A 296 8.88 -15.61 -22.14
CA LYS A 296 10.29 -16.01 -22.00
C LYS A 296 10.86 -15.91 -20.58
N GLY A 297 10.05 -15.47 -19.62
CA GLY A 297 10.48 -15.31 -18.23
C GLY A 297 10.53 -16.65 -17.46
N THR A 298 11.24 -16.65 -16.35
CA THR A 298 11.26 -17.79 -15.43
C THR A 298 10.06 -17.73 -14.50
N ILE A 299 9.35 -18.86 -14.36
CA ILE A 299 8.34 -19.05 -13.33
C ILE A 299 8.99 -19.78 -12.16
N THR A 300 8.98 -19.19 -10.99
CA THR A 300 9.48 -19.78 -9.75
C THR A 300 8.35 -20.09 -8.80
N LEU A 301 8.18 -21.35 -8.43
CA LEU A 301 7.32 -21.77 -7.35
C LEU A 301 8.17 -22.12 -6.14
N GLY A 302 8.06 -21.34 -5.07
CA GLY A 302 8.87 -21.46 -3.87
C GLY A 302 8.06 -21.37 -2.59
N ARG A 303 8.72 -21.65 -1.47
CA ARG A 303 8.13 -21.47 -0.14
C ARG A 303 8.30 -20.04 0.32
N GLN A 304 7.27 -19.53 0.96
CA GLN A 304 7.35 -18.27 1.69
C GLN A 304 8.35 -18.42 2.84
N SER A 305 9.28 -17.48 2.97
CA SER A 305 10.15 -17.42 4.15
C SER A 305 9.34 -17.13 5.40
N PRO A 306 9.65 -17.75 6.55
CA PRO A 306 8.93 -17.56 7.81
C PRO A 306 8.99 -16.12 8.35
#